data_1b9a7250fd36ab9e0395ba96de1163c0
#
_entry.id   1b9a7250fd36ab9e0395ba96de1163c0
#
_cell.length_a   1.000
_cell.length_b   1.000
_cell.length_c   1.000
_cell.angle_alpha   90.00
_cell.angle_beta   90.00
_cell.angle_gamma   90.00
#
_symmetry.space_group_name_H-M   'P 1'
#
loop_
_entity.id
_entity.type
_entity.pdbx_description
1 polymer ?
#
loop_
_entity_poly.entity_id
_entity_poly.type
_entity_poly.pdbx_seq_one_letter_code
_entity_poly.pdbx_strand_id
1 'polypeptide(L)'
;MTTDSQQVREGHCACGAVRYQMIGRPIFVHCCHCTSCQRESGTAFALNAMIESDRVTLMQGTVETVDTPSESGRGQKFIRCVACKVALWSHYGGAGDALKFIRVGTLET
;
A
#
# COMPACT_ATOMS: atom_id res chain seq x y z
N MET A 1 -5.14 -25.52 11.36
CA MET A 1 -5.36 -24.06 11.57
C MET A 1 -4.22 -23.28 10.94
N THR A 2 -4.55 -22.32 10.11
CA THR A 2 -3.52 -21.49 9.45
C THR A 2 -2.99 -20.47 10.44
N THR A 3 -1.66 -20.35 10.58
CA THR A 3 -1.04 -19.33 11.40
C THR A 3 -1.10 -17.99 10.68
N ASP A 4 -0.98 -16.87 11.42
CA ASP A 4 -0.97 -15.53 10.81
C ASP A 4 0.15 -15.38 9.78
N SER A 5 1.28 -16.06 9.98
CA SER A 5 2.41 -15.98 9.05
C SER A 5 2.14 -16.65 7.69
N GLN A 6 1.09 -17.47 7.62
CA GLN A 6 0.69 -18.19 6.40
C GLN A 6 -0.64 -17.69 5.85
N GLN A 7 -1.30 -16.78 6.55
CA GLN A 7 -2.59 -16.28 6.11
C GLN A 7 -2.44 -15.47 4.83
N VAL A 8 -3.30 -15.76 3.86
CA VAL A 8 -3.30 -15.06 2.58
C VAL A 8 -4.47 -14.09 2.56
N ARG A 9 -4.18 -12.84 2.26
CA ARG A 9 -5.18 -11.80 2.08
C ARG A 9 -5.08 -11.27 0.66
N GLU A 10 -6.21 -10.94 0.08
CA GLU A 10 -6.23 -10.34 -1.25
C GLU A 10 -6.71 -8.90 -1.16
N GLY A 11 -6.28 -8.08 -2.12
CA GLY A 11 -6.73 -6.71 -2.24
C GLY A 11 -6.89 -6.32 -3.70
N HIS A 12 -7.60 -5.22 -3.93
CA HIS A 12 -7.81 -4.72 -5.27
C HIS A 12 -8.12 -3.22 -5.27
N CYS A 13 -7.95 -2.60 -6.44
CA CYS A 13 -8.32 -1.20 -6.65
C CYS A 13 -9.84 -1.07 -6.84
N ALA A 14 -10.31 0.18 -6.96
CA ALA A 14 -11.74 0.45 -7.09
C ALA A 14 -12.35 -0.17 -8.34
N CYS A 15 -11.64 -0.17 -9.48
CA CYS A 15 -12.17 -0.75 -10.72
C CYS A 15 -11.98 -2.26 -10.82
N GLY A 16 -11.21 -2.85 -9.90
CA GLY A 16 -10.95 -4.29 -9.88
C GLY A 16 -9.90 -4.77 -10.89
N ALA A 17 -9.35 -3.88 -11.70
CA ALA A 17 -8.36 -4.27 -12.72
C ALA A 17 -7.06 -4.74 -12.08
N VAL A 18 -6.65 -4.12 -10.98
CA VAL A 18 -5.44 -4.50 -10.25
C VAL A 18 -5.82 -5.33 -9.04
N ARG A 19 -5.24 -6.52 -8.93
CA ARG A 19 -5.42 -7.41 -7.79
C ARG A 19 -4.05 -7.84 -7.29
N TYR A 20 -3.92 -7.93 -5.97
CA TYR A 20 -2.68 -8.36 -5.33
C TYR A 20 -2.99 -9.31 -4.17
N GLN A 21 -1.95 -10.00 -3.73
CA GLN A 21 -2.03 -10.95 -2.64
C GLN A 21 -0.97 -10.59 -1.60
N MET A 22 -1.35 -10.64 -0.33
CA MET A 22 -0.46 -10.37 0.79
C MET A 22 -0.42 -11.61 1.69
N ILE A 23 0.78 -12.10 1.99
CA ILE A 23 0.98 -13.31 2.78
C ILE A 23 1.55 -12.94 4.14
N GLY A 24 0.89 -13.41 5.18
CA GLY A 24 1.36 -13.24 6.55
C GLY A 24 0.83 -11.99 7.21
N ARG A 25 1.36 -11.71 8.40
CA ARG A 25 0.96 -10.59 9.23
C ARG A 25 1.79 -9.35 8.87
N PRO A 26 1.18 -8.17 8.77
CA PRO A 26 1.97 -6.95 8.64
C PRO A 26 2.79 -6.71 9.90
N ILE A 27 3.90 -6.00 9.74
CA ILE A 27 4.77 -5.64 10.87
C ILE A 27 4.01 -4.76 11.84
N PHE A 28 3.30 -3.75 11.32
CA PHE A 28 2.34 -2.97 12.09
C PHE A 28 1.37 -2.25 11.15
N VAL A 29 0.27 -1.76 11.73
CA VAL A 29 -0.73 -0.94 11.03
C VAL A 29 -0.78 0.41 11.72
N HIS A 30 -0.74 1.49 10.95
CA HIS A 30 -0.75 2.83 11.53
C HIS A 30 -1.60 3.80 10.73
N CYS A 31 -2.03 4.87 11.41
CA CYS A 31 -2.70 6.01 10.78
C CYS A 31 -1.66 7.09 10.52
N CYS A 32 -1.56 7.56 9.29
CA CYS A 32 -0.70 8.68 8.95
C CYS A 32 -1.54 9.94 8.82
N HIS A 33 -1.28 10.92 9.69
CA HIS A 33 -2.00 12.20 9.73
C HIS A 33 -1.22 13.34 9.08
N CYS A 34 -0.04 13.09 8.52
CA CYS A 34 0.76 14.18 7.95
C CYS A 34 0.04 14.83 6.77
N THR A 35 0.40 16.08 6.49
CA THR A 35 -0.24 16.86 5.44
C THR A 35 -0.16 16.16 4.09
N SER A 36 0.99 15.53 3.78
CA SER A 36 1.16 14.80 2.53
C SER A 36 0.17 13.64 2.42
N CYS A 37 -0.02 12.87 3.50
CA CYS A 37 -0.98 11.78 3.52
C CYS A 37 -2.40 12.27 3.38
N GLN A 38 -2.75 13.36 4.04
CA GLN A 38 -4.07 13.96 3.94
C GLN A 38 -4.38 14.41 2.52
N ARG A 39 -3.43 15.07 1.89
CA ARG A 39 -3.61 15.60 0.53
C ARG A 39 -3.64 14.49 -0.52
N GLU A 40 -2.80 13.48 -0.35
CA GLU A 40 -2.76 12.36 -1.28
C GLU A 40 -4.05 11.55 -1.24
N SER A 41 -4.56 11.28 -0.04
CA SER A 41 -5.76 10.43 0.14
C SER A 41 -7.07 11.22 0.08
N GLY A 42 -7.02 12.53 0.27
CA GLY A 42 -8.23 13.35 0.37
C GLY A 42 -9.02 13.13 1.65
N THR A 43 -8.38 12.55 2.67
CA THR A 43 -9.02 12.26 3.97
C THR A 43 -8.18 12.83 5.11
N ALA A 44 -8.72 12.73 6.33
CA ALA A 44 -8.02 13.22 7.52
C ALA A 44 -6.78 12.38 7.86
N PHE A 45 -6.71 11.15 7.40
CA PHE A 45 -5.57 10.25 7.63
C PHE A 45 -5.53 9.16 6.58
N ALA A 46 -4.37 8.53 6.44
CA ALA A 46 -4.20 7.32 5.62
C ALA A 46 -3.92 6.15 6.55
N LEU A 47 -4.60 5.03 6.34
CA LEU A 47 -4.41 3.81 7.13
C LEU A 47 -3.54 2.85 6.33
N ASN A 48 -2.36 2.55 6.85
CA ASN A 48 -1.36 1.75 6.16
C ASN A 48 -0.93 0.54 6.99
N ALA A 49 -0.75 -0.59 6.30
CA ALA A 49 -0.16 -1.80 6.90
C ALA A 49 1.24 -1.98 6.32
N MET A 50 2.26 -1.89 7.16
CA MET A 50 3.65 -2.06 6.73
C MET A 50 4.00 -3.55 6.71
N ILE A 51 4.50 -4.01 5.57
CA ILE A 51 4.88 -5.41 5.39
C ILE A 51 6.09 -5.50 4.47
N GLU A 52 6.84 -6.58 4.61
CA GLU A 52 7.97 -6.85 3.73
C GLU A 52 7.48 -7.00 2.28
N SER A 53 8.20 -6.39 1.34
CA SER A 53 7.81 -6.36 -0.07
C SER A 53 7.68 -7.74 -0.71
N ASP A 54 8.51 -8.70 -0.27
CA ASP A 54 8.49 -10.05 -0.82
C ASP A 54 7.26 -10.86 -0.42
N ARG A 55 6.46 -10.34 0.50
CA ARG A 55 5.20 -10.97 0.92
C ARG A 55 3.99 -10.47 0.15
N VAL A 56 4.21 -9.55 -0.79
CA VAL A 56 3.14 -8.97 -1.61
C VAL A 56 3.39 -9.31 -3.07
N THR A 57 2.41 -9.93 -3.71
CA THR A 57 2.50 -10.33 -5.11
C THR A 57 1.39 -9.65 -5.91
N LEU A 58 1.79 -8.96 -6.97
CA LEU A 58 0.83 -8.41 -7.94
C LEU A 58 0.30 -9.58 -8.77
N MET A 59 -0.99 -9.86 -8.65
CA MET A 59 -1.62 -11.00 -9.30
C MET A 59 -2.18 -10.65 -10.67
N GLN A 60 -2.63 -9.41 -10.85
CA GLN A 60 -3.33 -8.99 -12.05
C GLN A 60 -3.26 -7.49 -12.21
N GLY A 61 -3.21 -7.02 -13.44
CA GLY A 61 -3.36 -5.62 -13.77
C GLY A 61 -2.05 -4.87 -13.93
N THR A 62 -2.17 -3.62 -14.33
CA THR A 62 -1.03 -2.74 -14.59
C THR A 62 -1.03 -1.60 -13.57
N VAL A 63 0.12 -1.38 -12.97
CA VAL A 63 0.30 -0.30 -12.00
C VAL A 63 1.29 0.73 -12.53
N GLU A 64 1.21 1.93 -11.97
CA GLU A 64 2.17 3.00 -12.26
C GLU A 64 2.70 3.56 -10.95
N THR A 65 3.90 4.12 -11.00
CA THR A 65 4.55 4.72 -9.85
C THR A 65 4.44 6.23 -9.93
N VAL A 66 4.02 6.85 -8.82
CA VAL A 66 3.92 8.31 -8.70
C VAL A 66 4.84 8.76 -7.58
N ASP A 67 5.79 9.63 -7.90
CA ASP A 67 6.68 10.21 -6.90
C ASP A 67 6.01 11.42 -6.28
N THR A 68 5.95 11.48 -4.94
CA THR A 68 5.37 12.59 -4.21
C THR A 68 6.30 13.04 -3.10
N PRO A 69 6.24 14.31 -2.70
CA PRO A 69 7.00 14.76 -1.53
C PRO A 69 6.44 14.12 -0.25
N SER A 70 7.28 14.01 0.77
CA SER A 70 6.87 13.53 2.08
C SER A 70 7.39 14.49 3.15
N GLU A 71 6.83 14.36 4.37
CA GLU A 71 7.23 15.20 5.50
C GLU A 71 8.71 15.02 5.86
N SER A 72 9.27 13.84 5.61
CA SER A 72 10.68 13.57 5.89
C SER A 72 11.62 14.27 4.91
N GLY A 73 11.10 14.79 3.80
CA GLY A 73 11.92 15.37 2.74
C GLY A 73 12.56 14.35 1.81
N ARG A 74 12.39 13.06 2.07
CA ARG A 74 12.97 11.98 1.25
C ARG A 74 12.05 11.52 0.14
N GLY A 75 10.81 11.99 0.13
CA GLY A 75 9.80 11.61 -0.84
C GLY A 75 9.18 10.27 -0.54
N GLN A 76 8.17 9.93 -1.30
CA GLN A 76 7.56 8.60 -1.26
C GLN A 76 7.04 8.28 -2.65
N LYS A 77 6.91 6.97 -2.92
CA LYS A 77 6.41 6.49 -4.19
C LYS A 77 5.09 5.78 -3.96
N PHE A 78 4.06 6.19 -4.68
CA PHE A 78 2.76 5.52 -4.65
C PHE A 78 2.62 4.63 -5.85
N ILE A 79 2.21 3.39 -5.62
CA ILE A 79 1.92 2.42 -6.66
C ILE A 79 0.40 2.37 -6.79
N ARG A 80 -0.09 2.72 -7.97
CA ARG A 80 -1.53 2.85 -8.20
C ARG A 80 -1.96 2.21 -9.52
N CYS A 81 -3.26 1.92 -9.61
CA CYS A 81 -3.86 1.42 -10.84
C CYS A 81 -3.78 2.47 -11.94
N VAL A 82 -3.35 2.07 -13.14
CA VAL A 82 -3.27 3.00 -14.27
C VAL A 82 -4.64 3.46 -14.75
N ALA A 83 -5.70 2.68 -14.51
CA ALA A 83 -7.05 2.98 -14.96
C ALA A 83 -7.83 3.84 -13.97
N CYS A 84 -8.01 3.38 -12.73
CA CYS A 84 -8.81 4.10 -11.74
C CYS A 84 -8.01 5.04 -10.84
N LYS A 85 -6.67 4.95 -10.88
CA LYS A 85 -5.75 5.79 -10.13
C LYS A 85 -5.80 5.60 -8.60
N VAL A 86 -6.41 4.53 -8.14
CA VAL A 86 -6.43 4.21 -6.71
C VAL A 86 -5.04 3.71 -6.29
N ALA A 87 -4.49 4.29 -5.23
CA ALA A 87 -3.21 3.88 -4.67
C ALA A 87 -3.39 2.60 -3.87
N LEU A 88 -2.55 1.61 -4.12
CA LEU A 88 -2.60 0.30 -3.48
C LEU A 88 -1.57 0.18 -2.37
N TRP A 89 -0.36 0.64 -2.61
CA TRP A 89 0.69 0.69 -1.60
C TRP A 89 1.67 1.79 -1.93
N SER A 90 2.54 2.08 -0.96
CA SER A 90 3.58 3.08 -1.13
C SER A 90 4.91 2.58 -0.60
N HIS A 91 5.97 3.25 -1.03
CA HIS A 91 7.33 3.06 -0.52
C HIS A 91 7.83 4.41 -0.04
N TYR A 92 8.36 4.46 1.19
CA TYR A 92 8.98 5.67 1.71
C TYR A 92 10.47 5.66 1.41
N GLY A 93 11.02 6.82 1.09
CA GLY A 93 12.41 6.95 0.70
C GLY A 93 13.41 6.42 1.73
N GLY A 94 13.08 6.51 3.02
CA GLY A 94 13.95 6.01 4.07
C GLY A 94 13.98 4.49 4.20
N ALA A 95 12.89 3.81 3.81
CA ALA A 95 12.77 2.36 3.89
C ALA A 95 13.14 1.67 2.57
N GLY A 96 13.18 2.42 1.47
CA GLY A 96 13.44 1.85 0.15
C GLY A 96 12.36 0.89 -0.31
N ASP A 97 12.73 -0.03 -1.20
CA ASP A 97 11.79 -0.98 -1.79
C ASP A 97 11.58 -2.24 -0.95
N ALA A 98 12.31 -2.38 0.15
CA ALA A 98 12.22 -3.57 1.00
C ALA A 98 10.89 -3.69 1.74
N LEU A 99 10.22 -2.57 1.98
CA LEU A 99 8.95 -2.51 2.70
C LEU A 99 7.88 -1.86 1.85
N LYS A 100 6.66 -2.40 1.94
CA LYS A 100 5.46 -1.80 1.33
C LYS A 100 4.52 -1.34 2.42
N PHE A 101 3.91 -0.20 2.22
CA PHE A 101 2.87 0.35 3.09
C PHE A 101 1.55 0.18 2.36
N ILE A 102 0.87 -0.94 2.67
CA ILE A 102 -0.37 -1.32 1.99
C ILE A 102 -1.51 -0.41 2.46
N ARG A 103 -2.27 0.14 1.53
CA ARG A 103 -3.49 0.87 1.86
C ARG A 103 -4.54 -0.12 2.34
N VAL A 104 -4.85 -0.07 3.63
CA VAL A 104 -5.74 -1.05 4.27
C VAL A 104 -7.11 -1.10 3.60
N GLY A 105 -7.60 0.05 3.13
CA GLY A 105 -8.89 0.12 2.45
C GLY A 105 -8.97 -0.67 1.14
N THR A 106 -7.84 -1.09 0.57
CA THR A 106 -7.86 -1.91 -0.64
C THR A 106 -7.88 -3.41 -0.34
N LEU A 107 -7.69 -3.80 0.92
CA LEU A 107 -7.75 -5.22 1.31
C LEU A 107 -9.20 -5.70 1.38
N GLU A 108 -9.43 -6.91 0.92
CA GLU A 108 -10.71 -7.59 1.10
C GLU A 108 -10.80 -8.10 2.54
N THR A 109 -11.97 -7.97 3.13
CA THR A 109 -12.21 -8.46 4.49
C THR A 109 -12.82 -9.85 4.49
#